data_1f01af79382b68861fef300c415d0876
#
_entry.id   1f01af79382b68861fef300c415d0876
#
_cell.length_a   1.000
_cell.length_b   1.000
_cell.length_c   1.000
_cell.angle_alpha   90.00
_cell.angle_beta   90.00
_cell.angle_gamma   90.00
#
_symmetry.space_group_name_H-M   'P 1'
#
loop_
_entity.id
_entity.type
_entity.pdbx_description
1 polymer ?
#
loop_
_entity_poly.entity_id
_entity_poly.type
_entity_poly.pdbx_seq_one_letter_code
_entity_poly.pdbx_strand_id
1 'polypeptide(L)'
;SRFLTNYTETTFLSTIQMNLRHCKSFAFSVSFIKKAGLVLLAKDISAAIERGAKGRIITSTYQNFTDVESLNYFLSLAQHPNFECHLDDECFHDEKNYFTNGFHSKGYIFELENGIEMVVGSSNITRYALLKNIEWDLVVNCEHDTEAYLDAMNEFESLWNQTYELSQDRIKEYSTKLSFAIEHWDMDYDMADSEI
;
A
#
# COMPACT_ATOMS: atom_id res chain seq x y z
N SER A 1 11.67 14.66 13.39
CA SER A 1 10.31 14.22 13.06
C SER A 1 9.38 15.42 12.84
N ARG A 2 8.36 15.26 12.01
CA ARG A 2 7.33 16.26 11.74
C ARG A 2 5.97 15.56 11.58
N PHE A 3 4.90 16.31 11.87
CA PHE A 3 3.53 15.86 11.75
C PHE A 3 2.94 16.37 10.44
N LEU A 4 2.22 15.52 9.72
CA LEU A 4 1.57 15.84 8.44
C LEU A 4 0.06 15.70 8.55
N THR A 5 -0.64 16.57 7.85
CA THR A 5 -2.05 16.45 7.51
C THR A 5 -2.25 16.89 6.06
N ASN A 6 -3.45 16.75 5.51
CA ASN A 6 -3.77 17.33 4.20
C ASN A 6 -3.92 18.88 4.22
N TYR A 7 -3.79 19.49 5.39
CA TYR A 7 -3.97 20.94 5.60
C TYR A 7 -2.69 21.64 6.06
N THR A 8 -1.59 20.90 6.19
CA THR A 8 -0.27 21.48 6.48
C THR A 8 0.39 21.99 5.21
N GLU A 9 1.35 22.91 5.31
CA GLU A 9 2.12 23.42 4.16
C GLU A 9 2.80 22.28 3.39
N THR A 10 3.37 21.31 4.11
CA THR A 10 3.88 20.06 3.54
C THR A 10 2.86 18.96 3.84
N THR A 11 2.25 18.41 2.81
CA THR A 11 1.24 17.35 2.93
C THR A 11 1.87 15.96 2.84
N PHE A 12 1.09 14.92 3.18
CA PHE A 12 1.50 13.54 2.97
C PHE A 12 1.87 13.29 1.49
N LEU A 13 0.99 13.66 0.54
CA LEU A 13 1.25 13.47 -0.90
C LEU A 13 2.56 14.13 -1.34
N SER A 14 2.78 15.40 -0.99
CA SER A 14 4.01 16.11 -1.40
C SER A 14 5.27 15.49 -0.77
N THR A 15 5.17 14.95 0.44
CA THR A 15 6.27 14.26 1.11
C THR A 15 6.62 12.96 0.39
N ILE A 16 5.63 12.11 0.08
CA ILE A 16 5.87 10.85 -0.64
C ILE A 16 6.46 11.13 -2.03
N GLN A 17 5.91 12.09 -2.77
CA GLN A 17 6.44 12.47 -4.09
C GLN A 17 7.89 12.96 -4.03
N MET A 18 8.21 13.81 -3.05
CA MET A 18 9.57 14.32 -2.87
C MET A 18 10.55 13.18 -2.55
N ASN A 19 10.17 12.27 -1.66
CA ASN A 19 11.01 11.14 -1.31
C ASN A 19 11.21 10.18 -2.50
N LEU A 20 10.18 9.85 -3.25
CA LEU A 20 10.28 9.03 -4.46
C LEU A 20 11.25 9.63 -5.50
N ARG A 21 11.33 10.97 -5.61
CA ARG A 21 12.26 11.63 -6.55
C ARG A 21 13.72 11.53 -6.13
N HIS A 22 14.01 11.25 -4.86
CA HIS A 22 15.38 11.32 -4.32
C HIS A 22 15.84 10.01 -3.65
N CYS A 23 14.98 9.04 -3.43
CA CYS A 23 15.33 7.80 -2.73
C CYS A 23 16.25 6.90 -3.56
N LYS A 24 17.07 6.11 -2.84
CA LYS A 24 17.83 4.96 -3.32
C LYS A 24 16.98 3.69 -3.28
N SER A 25 16.12 3.60 -2.26
CA SER A 25 15.14 2.54 -2.13
C SER A 25 13.89 3.02 -1.41
N PHE A 26 12.79 2.30 -1.61
CA PHE A 26 11.57 2.50 -0.83
C PHE A 26 10.88 1.17 -0.51
N ALA A 27 10.23 1.11 0.63
CA ALA A 27 9.42 -0.01 1.08
C ALA A 27 8.08 0.51 1.62
N PHE A 28 6.98 0.09 0.99
CA PHE A 28 5.63 0.48 1.38
C PHE A 28 4.86 -0.73 1.91
N SER A 29 4.23 -0.57 3.07
CA SER A 29 3.26 -1.51 3.62
C SER A 29 1.93 -0.78 3.72
N VAL A 30 1.00 -1.02 2.77
CA VAL A 30 -0.22 -0.21 2.60
C VAL A 30 -1.43 -1.10 2.39
N SER A 31 -2.41 -1.00 3.29
CA SER A 31 -3.62 -1.83 3.25
C SER A 31 -4.41 -1.69 1.96
N PHE A 32 -4.67 -0.45 1.53
CA PHE A 32 -5.58 -0.18 0.41
C PHE A 32 -4.93 0.72 -0.63
N ILE A 33 -4.99 0.26 -1.87
CA ILE A 33 -4.52 1.03 -3.02
C ILE A 33 -5.65 1.15 -4.04
N LYS A 34 -6.13 2.38 -4.22
CA LYS A 34 -7.13 2.74 -5.22
C LYS A 34 -6.48 3.38 -6.43
N LYS A 35 -6.92 3.02 -7.63
CA LYS A 35 -6.46 3.60 -8.90
C LYS A 35 -6.43 5.13 -8.86
N ALA A 36 -7.50 5.75 -8.32
CA ALA A 36 -7.59 7.21 -8.24
C ALA A 36 -6.55 7.85 -7.31
N GLY A 37 -6.03 7.12 -6.32
CA GLY A 37 -4.89 7.54 -5.49
C GLY A 37 -3.56 7.23 -6.18
N LEU A 38 -3.43 6.00 -6.71
CA LEU A 38 -2.21 5.55 -7.37
C LEU A 38 -1.78 6.46 -8.53
N VAL A 39 -2.72 6.97 -9.32
CA VAL A 39 -2.46 7.91 -10.43
C VAL A 39 -1.67 9.15 -9.97
N LEU A 40 -1.84 9.60 -8.72
CA LEU A 40 -1.11 10.74 -8.17
C LEU A 40 0.37 10.43 -7.86
N LEU A 41 0.73 9.16 -7.73
CA LEU A 41 2.07 8.69 -7.38
C LEU A 41 2.75 7.87 -8.49
N ALA A 42 1.98 7.34 -9.44
CA ALA A 42 2.44 6.38 -10.44
C ALA A 42 3.66 6.87 -11.23
N LYS A 43 3.64 8.15 -11.64
CA LYS A 43 4.76 8.76 -12.37
C LYS A 43 6.02 8.84 -11.53
N ASP A 44 5.91 9.23 -10.26
CA ASP A 44 7.06 9.36 -9.35
C ASP A 44 7.60 7.96 -8.98
N ILE A 45 6.73 6.95 -8.80
CA ILE A 45 7.12 5.55 -8.56
C ILE A 45 7.90 5.01 -9.78
N SER A 46 7.33 5.10 -11.00
CA SER A 46 8.00 4.63 -12.22
C SER A 46 9.34 5.34 -12.43
N ALA A 47 9.39 6.67 -12.27
CA ALA A 47 10.62 7.44 -12.43
C ALA A 47 11.69 7.08 -11.38
N ALA A 48 11.29 6.71 -10.15
CA ALA A 48 12.22 6.22 -9.14
C ALA A 48 12.87 4.90 -9.59
N ILE A 49 12.06 3.95 -10.05
CA ILE A 49 12.52 2.64 -10.52
C ILE A 49 13.41 2.78 -11.76
N GLU A 50 13.01 3.59 -12.75
CA GLU A 50 13.80 3.87 -13.96
C GLU A 50 15.15 4.54 -13.63
N ARG A 51 15.21 5.37 -12.60
CA ARG A 51 16.45 5.98 -12.09
C ARG A 51 17.37 4.97 -11.38
N GLY A 52 16.91 3.78 -11.07
CA GLY A 52 17.65 2.72 -10.42
C GLY A 52 17.33 2.53 -8.92
N ALA A 53 16.35 3.23 -8.38
CA ALA A 53 15.89 2.99 -7.03
C ALA A 53 15.27 1.59 -6.93
N LYS A 54 15.44 0.93 -5.76
CA LYS A 54 14.80 -0.36 -5.46
C LYS A 54 13.47 -0.11 -4.76
N GLY A 55 12.39 -0.65 -5.32
CA GLY A 55 11.05 -0.49 -4.76
C GLY A 55 10.44 -1.81 -4.32
N ARG A 56 9.87 -1.86 -3.11
CA ARG A 56 9.08 -2.98 -2.61
C ARG A 56 7.77 -2.48 -2.05
N ILE A 57 6.67 -3.12 -2.44
CA ILE A 57 5.34 -2.78 -1.94
C ILE A 57 4.64 -4.05 -1.45
N ILE A 58 4.06 -3.99 -0.25
CA ILE A 58 3.08 -4.95 0.24
C ILE A 58 1.73 -4.24 0.28
N THR A 59 0.72 -4.83 -0.33
CA THR A 59 -0.67 -4.40 -0.21
C THR A 59 -1.57 -5.60 0.07
N SER A 60 -2.87 -5.40 0.25
CA SER A 60 -3.77 -6.49 0.60
C SER A 60 -5.07 -6.50 -0.21
N THR A 61 -5.73 -7.66 -0.19
CA THR A 61 -7.12 -7.83 -0.62
C THR A 61 -8.13 -7.58 0.52
N TYR A 62 -7.65 -7.18 1.70
CA TYR A 62 -8.46 -6.97 2.90
C TYR A 62 -9.67 -6.09 2.62
N GLN A 63 -10.85 -6.59 3.01
CA GLN A 63 -12.14 -5.94 2.79
C GLN A 63 -12.45 -5.58 1.32
N ASN A 64 -11.77 -6.17 0.35
CA ASN A 64 -11.95 -5.90 -1.07
C ASN A 64 -11.76 -4.43 -1.49
N PHE A 65 -10.94 -3.67 -0.76
CA PHE A 65 -10.76 -2.24 -1.04
C PHE A 65 -9.67 -1.92 -2.07
N THR A 66 -8.71 -2.81 -2.33
CA THR A 66 -7.69 -2.57 -3.35
C THR A 66 -8.27 -2.77 -4.75
N ASP A 67 -8.00 -1.85 -5.68
CA ASP A 67 -8.47 -1.98 -7.06
C ASP A 67 -7.64 -2.96 -7.87
N VAL A 68 -8.29 -3.78 -8.69
CA VAL A 68 -7.65 -4.70 -9.64
C VAL A 68 -6.71 -3.96 -10.61
N GLU A 69 -7.10 -2.76 -11.06
CA GLU A 69 -6.27 -1.93 -11.94
C GLU A 69 -4.97 -1.47 -11.27
N SER A 70 -5.00 -1.22 -9.95
CA SER A 70 -3.80 -0.89 -9.19
C SER A 70 -2.84 -2.08 -9.11
N LEU A 71 -3.36 -3.29 -8.90
CA LEU A 71 -2.57 -4.52 -8.91
C LEU A 71 -1.97 -4.79 -10.30
N ASN A 72 -2.74 -4.61 -11.38
CA ASN A 72 -2.23 -4.75 -12.75
C ASN A 72 -1.11 -3.74 -13.07
N TYR A 73 -1.20 -2.51 -12.56
CA TYR A 73 -0.11 -1.53 -12.70
C TYR A 73 1.17 -2.03 -12.01
N PHE A 74 1.08 -2.52 -10.78
CA PHE A 74 2.26 -3.04 -10.08
C PHE A 74 2.80 -4.33 -10.69
N LEU A 75 1.94 -5.20 -11.20
CA LEU A 75 2.38 -6.40 -11.94
C LEU A 75 3.17 -6.01 -13.22
N SER A 76 2.72 -4.98 -13.92
CA SER A 76 3.45 -4.44 -15.08
C SER A 76 4.79 -3.82 -14.67
N LEU A 77 4.82 -3.07 -13.56
CA LEU A 77 6.06 -2.46 -13.05
C LEU A 77 7.04 -3.51 -12.53
N ALA A 78 6.56 -4.65 -12.01
CA ALA A 78 7.37 -5.77 -11.52
C ALA A 78 8.12 -6.51 -12.65
N GLN A 79 7.88 -6.18 -13.92
CA GLN A 79 8.77 -6.60 -15.02
C GLN A 79 10.14 -5.92 -14.97
N HIS A 80 10.25 -4.83 -14.21
CA HIS A 80 11.53 -4.16 -13.98
C HIS A 80 12.27 -4.81 -12.80
N PRO A 81 13.57 -5.16 -12.93
CA PRO A 81 14.32 -5.92 -11.93
C PRO A 81 14.48 -5.21 -10.57
N ASN A 82 14.22 -3.91 -10.51
CA ASN A 82 14.32 -3.12 -9.28
C ASN A 82 13.00 -2.96 -8.55
N PHE A 83 11.92 -3.60 -9.01
CA PHE A 83 10.61 -3.47 -8.36
C PHE A 83 9.98 -4.82 -8.07
N GLU A 84 9.47 -4.96 -6.86
CA GLU A 84 8.75 -6.14 -6.40
C GLU A 84 7.46 -5.71 -5.68
N CYS A 85 6.40 -6.49 -5.87
CA CYS A 85 5.13 -6.27 -5.20
C CYS A 85 4.61 -7.59 -4.61
N HIS A 86 4.25 -7.56 -3.33
CA HIS A 86 3.63 -8.66 -2.64
C HIS A 86 2.17 -8.33 -2.28
N LEU A 87 1.36 -9.37 -2.21
CA LEU A 87 -0.05 -9.31 -1.86
C LEU A 87 -0.31 -10.13 -0.60
N ASP A 88 -0.86 -9.49 0.43
CA ASP A 88 -1.55 -10.18 1.53
C ASP A 88 -2.93 -10.56 1.03
N ASP A 89 -3.07 -11.84 0.67
CA ASP A 89 -4.26 -12.33 -0.01
C ASP A 89 -5.09 -13.20 0.94
N GLU A 90 -6.19 -12.66 1.42
CA GLU A 90 -7.12 -13.38 2.29
C GLU A 90 -7.70 -14.66 1.66
N CYS A 91 -7.65 -14.78 0.32
CA CYS A 91 -8.11 -15.98 -0.37
C CYS A 91 -7.25 -17.21 -0.08
N PHE A 92 -6.00 -17.02 0.32
CA PHE A 92 -5.03 -18.09 0.56
C PHE A 92 -4.75 -18.35 2.05
N HIS A 93 -5.38 -17.61 2.95
CA HIS A 93 -5.30 -17.93 4.37
C HIS A 93 -6.09 -19.22 4.64
N ASP A 94 -5.38 -20.23 5.17
CA ASP A 94 -5.95 -21.56 5.47
C ASP A 94 -7.18 -21.39 6.37
N GLU A 95 -8.31 -22.03 6.03
CA GLU A 95 -9.59 -21.96 6.78
C GLU A 95 -9.47 -22.31 8.28
N LYS A 96 -8.32 -22.84 8.70
CA LYS A 96 -8.00 -23.19 10.09
C LYS A 96 -7.50 -22.02 10.94
N ASN A 97 -7.12 -20.90 10.35
CA ASN A 97 -6.69 -19.70 11.07
C ASN A 97 -7.82 -18.67 11.12
N TYR A 98 -8.81 -18.91 11.98
CA TYR A 98 -9.95 -18.01 12.25
C TYR A 98 -9.54 -16.63 12.82
N PHE A 99 -8.28 -16.40 13.09
CA PHE A 99 -7.72 -15.13 13.55
C PHE A 99 -6.69 -14.62 12.54
N THR A 100 -7.09 -14.44 11.29
CA THR A 100 -6.27 -13.65 10.38
C THR A 100 -6.36 -12.20 10.84
N ASN A 101 -5.28 -11.70 11.38
CA ASN A 101 -5.14 -10.28 11.67
C ASN A 101 -5.31 -9.53 10.35
N GLY A 102 -6.35 -8.70 10.22
CA GLY A 102 -6.58 -7.94 9.01
C GLY A 102 -5.36 -7.05 8.70
N PHE A 103 -4.84 -7.13 7.48
CA PHE A 103 -3.73 -6.29 7.04
C PHE A 103 -4.17 -4.83 6.97
N HIS A 104 -3.76 -4.02 7.95
CA HIS A 104 -4.21 -2.62 8.06
C HIS A 104 -3.06 -1.62 8.26
N SER A 105 -1.83 -1.99 7.87
CA SER A 105 -0.67 -1.11 7.98
C SER A 105 -0.69 0.03 6.95
N LYS A 106 -0.07 1.16 7.30
CA LYS A 106 0.21 2.30 6.43
C LYS A 106 1.57 2.86 6.83
N GLY A 107 2.61 2.24 6.29
CA GLY A 107 4.00 2.58 6.52
C GLY A 107 4.73 2.78 5.20
N TYR A 108 5.53 3.84 5.14
CA TYR A 108 6.30 4.23 3.96
C TYR A 108 7.73 4.51 4.42
N ILE A 109 8.68 3.74 3.94
CA ILE A 109 10.08 3.82 4.33
C ILE A 109 10.90 4.18 3.10
N PHE A 110 11.75 5.18 3.22
CA PHE A 110 12.63 5.65 2.16
C PHE A 110 14.06 5.70 2.64
N GLU A 111 14.95 5.08 1.88
CA GLU A 111 16.39 5.27 2.01
C GLU A 111 16.81 6.43 1.11
N LEU A 112 17.30 7.50 1.71
CA LEU A 112 17.76 8.70 1.04
C LEU A 112 19.30 8.76 1.05
N GLU A 113 19.90 9.76 0.41
CA GLU A 113 21.35 9.96 0.45
C GLU A 113 21.87 10.14 1.89
N ASN A 114 21.11 10.86 2.71
CA ASN A 114 21.52 11.29 4.06
C ASN A 114 20.70 10.63 5.18
N GLY A 115 20.37 9.34 5.04
CA GLY A 115 19.66 8.58 6.07
C GLY A 115 18.31 8.06 5.63
N ILE A 116 17.45 7.79 6.60
CA ILE A 116 16.13 7.19 6.42
C ILE A 116 15.04 8.22 6.71
N GLU A 117 14.03 8.28 5.87
CA GLU A 117 12.76 8.92 6.21
C GLU A 117 11.64 7.87 6.22
N MET A 118 10.95 7.76 7.35
CA MET A 118 9.77 6.92 7.50
C MET A 118 8.53 7.79 7.67
N VAL A 119 7.42 7.38 7.04
CA VAL A 119 6.11 7.98 7.27
C VAL A 119 5.16 6.89 7.74
N VAL A 120 4.58 7.07 8.92
CA VAL A 120 3.65 6.12 9.52
C VAL A 120 2.40 6.89 9.98
N GLY A 121 1.23 6.37 9.65
CA GLY A 121 -0.01 7.03 10.03
C GLY A 121 -1.27 6.35 9.52
N SER A 122 -2.25 7.16 9.15
CA SER A 122 -3.56 6.68 8.70
C SER A 122 -3.73 6.67 7.17
N SER A 123 -2.83 7.30 6.42
CA SER A 123 -2.96 7.51 4.98
C SER A 123 -2.72 6.26 4.14
N ASN A 124 -3.76 5.78 3.46
CA ASN A 124 -3.69 4.81 2.37
C ASN A 124 -3.40 5.49 1.02
N ILE A 125 -3.06 4.73 -0.02
CA ILE A 125 -2.94 5.25 -1.40
C ILE A 125 -4.34 5.33 -2.02
N THR A 126 -5.14 6.25 -1.53
CA THR A 126 -6.46 6.59 -2.08
C THR A 126 -6.54 8.09 -2.35
N ARG A 127 -7.36 8.50 -3.34
CA ARG A 127 -7.48 9.92 -3.69
C ARG A 127 -7.92 10.78 -2.50
N TYR A 128 -8.83 10.26 -1.70
CA TYR A 128 -9.35 10.99 -0.54
C TYR A 128 -8.32 11.10 0.58
N ALA A 129 -7.59 10.01 0.90
CA ALA A 129 -6.52 10.06 1.89
C ALA A 129 -5.39 11.01 1.46
N LEU A 130 -5.05 11.03 0.16
CA LEU A 130 -3.97 11.87 -0.36
C LEU A 130 -4.33 13.36 -0.50
N LEU A 131 -5.63 13.73 -0.59
CA LEU A 131 -6.02 15.09 -0.96
C LEU A 131 -7.05 15.76 -0.05
N LYS A 132 -7.87 14.99 0.72
CA LYS A 132 -9.07 15.56 1.34
C LYS A 132 -9.36 15.12 2.75
N ASN A 133 -9.13 13.84 3.08
CA ASN A 133 -9.47 13.31 4.40
C ASN A 133 -8.67 14.02 5.49
N ILE A 134 -9.20 13.96 6.71
CA ILE A 134 -8.42 14.27 7.91
C ILE A 134 -7.57 13.02 8.19
N GLU A 135 -6.34 13.06 7.74
CA GLU A 135 -5.34 12.02 7.98
C GLU A 135 -4.26 12.56 8.92
N TRP A 136 -3.71 11.68 9.72
CA TRP A 136 -2.62 11.97 10.63
C TRP A 136 -1.44 11.08 10.31
N ASP A 137 -0.34 11.69 9.88
CA ASP A 137 0.87 10.98 9.55
C ASP A 137 2.08 11.60 10.27
N LEU A 138 2.95 10.76 10.76
CA LEU A 138 4.19 11.16 11.41
C LEU A 138 5.37 10.82 10.51
N VAL A 139 6.18 11.83 10.22
CA VAL A 139 7.48 11.66 9.55
C VAL A 139 8.57 11.53 10.60
N VAL A 140 9.36 10.48 10.49
CA VAL A 140 10.54 10.22 11.31
C VAL A 140 11.76 10.20 10.41
N ASN A 141 12.73 11.08 10.68
CA ASN A 141 14.05 11.03 10.06
C ASN A 141 15.02 10.36 11.04
N CYS A 142 15.76 9.40 10.58
CA CYS A 142 16.68 8.62 11.42
C CYS A 142 17.85 8.04 10.61
N GLU A 143 18.82 7.50 11.32
CA GLU A 143 19.94 6.76 10.74
C GLU A 143 19.60 5.27 10.63
N HIS A 144 20.42 4.52 9.86
CA HIS A 144 20.22 3.08 9.61
C HIS A 144 20.35 2.19 10.86
N ASP A 145 20.99 2.67 11.91
CA ASP A 145 21.17 1.94 13.18
C ASP A 145 20.15 2.34 14.25
N THR A 146 19.20 3.20 13.91
CA THR A 146 18.14 3.62 14.84
C THR A 146 17.17 2.47 15.10
N GLU A 147 16.87 2.19 16.37
CA GLU A 147 15.99 1.10 16.81
C GLU A 147 14.63 1.14 16.08
N ALA A 148 14.00 2.30 15.99
CA ALA A 148 12.72 2.45 15.30
C ALA A 148 12.77 2.04 13.82
N TYR A 149 13.87 2.32 13.11
CA TYR A 149 14.05 1.89 11.73
C TYR A 149 14.28 0.38 11.64
N LEU A 150 15.13 -0.16 12.52
CA LEU A 150 15.43 -1.59 12.55
C LEU A 150 14.16 -2.41 12.85
N ASP A 151 13.35 -1.98 13.82
CA ASP A 151 12.08 -2.61 14.14
C ASP A 151 11.09 -2.55 12.98
N ALA A 152 10.94 -1.37 12.33
CA ALA A 152 10.06 -1.19 11.19
C ALA A 152 10.48 -2.08 10.00
N MET A 153 11.79 -2.21 9.72
CA MET A 153 12.29 -3.08 8.66
C MET A 153 12.15 -4.55 9.01
N ASN A 154 12.39 -4.94 10.26
CA ASN A 154 12.18 -6.31 10.73
C ASN A 154 10.72 -6.73 10.56
N GLU A 155 9.78 -5.85 10.92
CA GLU A 155 8.35 -6.09 10.71
C GLU A 155 8.00 -6.16 9.22
N PHE A 156 8.53 -5.24 8.40
CA PHE A 156 8.34 -5.28 6.94
C PHE A 156 8.84 -6.60 6.34
N GLU A 157 10.04 -7.06 6.71
CA GLU A 157 10.58 -8.35 6.23
C GLU A 157 9.75 -9.54 6.73
N SER A 158 9.25 -9.48 7.97
CA SER A 158 8.34 -10.50 8.50
C SER A 158 7.06 -10.60 7.69
N LEU A 159 6.42 -9.46 7.38
CA LEU A 159 5.23 -9.39 6.52
C LEU A 159 5.55 -9.83 5.09
N TRP A 160 6.69 -9.40 4.55
CA TRP A 160 7.15 -9.81 3.22
C TRP A 160 7.22 -11.31 3.06
N ASN A 161 7.79 -11.99 4.05
CA ASN A 161 7.93 -13.45 4.06
C ASN A 161 6.60 -14.20 4.27
N GLN A 162 5.56 -13.54 4.77
CA GLN A 162 4.23 -14.11 5.00
C GLN A 162 3.24 -13.82 3.86
N THR A 163 3.59 -12.89 2.97
CA THR A 163 2.77 -12.49 1.83
C THR A 163 3.25 -13.15 0.54
N TYR A 164 2.48 -13.01 -0.50
CA TYR A 164 2.74 -13.69 -1.77
C TYR A 164 3.19 -12.71 -2.84
N GLU A 165 4.16 -13.11 -3.66
CA GLU A 165 4.51 -12.37 -4.86
C GLU A 165 3.27 -12.15 -5.74
N LEU A 166 3.09 -10.92 -6.21
CA LEU A 166 1.97 -10.55 -7.06
C LEU A 166 2.08 -11.27 -8.41
N SER A 167 1.01 -11.95 -8.81
CA SER A 167 0.94 -12.67 -10.08
C SER A 167 -0.40 -12.45 -10.78
N GLN A 168 -0.43 -12.74 -12.09
CA GLN A 168 -1.65 -12.64 -12.89
C GLN A 168 -2.76 -13.57 -12.36
N ASP A 169 -2.39 -14.76 -11.88
CA ASP A 169 -3.36 -15.75 -11.37
C ASP A 169 -4.01 -15.23 -10.08
N ARG A 170 -3.24 -14.63 -9.17
CA ARG A 170 -3.76 -14.02 -7.93
C ARG A 170 -4.68 -12.85 -8.22
N ILE A 171 -4.33 -11.99 -9.16
CA ILE A 171 -5.18 -10.87 -9.57
C ILE A 171 -6.50 -11.38 -10.15
N LYS A 172 -6.45 -12.42 -10.97
CA LYS A 172 -7.65 -13.02 -11.57
C LYS A 172 -8.57 -13.63 -10.52
N GLU A 173 -8.01 -14.35 -9.56
CA GLU A 173 -8.77 -14.96 -8.47
C GLU A 173 -9.44 -13.88 -7.59
N TYR A 174 -8.68 -12.87 -7.19
CA TYR A 174 -9.21 -11.72 -6.46
C TYR A 174 -10.31 -10.98 -7.24
N SER A 175 -10.11 -10.75 -8.54
CA SER A 175 -11.12 -10.12 -9.41
C SER A 175 -12.42 -10.92 -9.46
N THR A 176 -12.34 -12.24 -9.50
CA THR A 176 -13.51 -13.13 -9.49
C THR A 176 -14.26 -13.04 -8.16
N LYS A 177 -13.53 -13.08 -7.04
CA LYS A 177 -14.08 -12.94 -5.69
C LYS A 177 -14.75 -11.57 -5.50
N LEU A 178 -14.11 -10.51 -5.97
CA LEU A 178 -14.63 -9.15 -5.90
C LEU A 178 -15.95 -9.01 -6.68
N SER A 179 -16.02 -9.54 -7.89
CA SER A 179 -17.25 -9.52 -8.70
C SER A 179 -18.39 -10.27 -8.01
N PHE A 180 -18.10 -11.44 -7.44
CA PHE A 180 -19.08 -12.22 -6.67
C PHE A 180 -19.56 -11.45 -5.42
N ALA A 181 -18.66 -10.79 -4.69
CA ALA A 181 -19.01 -10.01 -3.51
C ALA A 181 -19.93 -8.83 -3.85
N ILE A 182 -19.67 -8.14 -4.98
CA ILE A 182 -20.50 -7.03 -5.45
C ILE A 182 -21.90 -7.52 -5.83
N GLU A 183 -22.01 -8.60 -6.60
CA GLU A 183 -23.31 -9.18 -7.01
C GLU A 183 -24.17 -9.62 -5.82
N HIS A 184 -23.55 -10.14 -4.75
CA HIS A 184 -24.30 -10.56 -3.54
C HIS A 184 -24.64 -9.39 -2.63
N TRP A 185 -23.83 -8.34 -2.58
CA TRP A 185 -24.13 -7.12 -1.83
C TRP A 185 -25.38 -6.41 -2.38
N ASP A 186 -25.51 -6.32 -3.70
CA ASP A 186 -26.67 -5.73 -4.34
C ASP A 186 -27.95 -6.56 -4.07
N MET A 187 -27.85 -7.89 -4.03
CA MET A 187 -29.00 -8.76 -3.71
C MET A 187 -29.46 -8.66 -2.24
N ASP A 188 -28.54 -8.53 -1.30
CA ASP A 188 -28.89 -8.35 0.12
C ASP A 188 -29.53 -6.99 0.40
N TYR A 189 -29.17 -5.95 -0.35
CA TYR A 189 -29.75 -4.61 -0.24
C TYR A 189 -31.20 -4.58 -0.79
N ASP A 190 -31.45 -5.22 -1.93
CA ASP A 190 -32.78 -5.34 -2.54
C ASP A 190 -33.73 -6.19 -1.69
N MET A 191 -33.23 -7.20 -0.95
CA MET A 191 -34.04 -8.00 -0.03
C MET A 191 -34.42 -7.24 1.24
N ALA A 192 -33.56 -6.34 1.75
CA ALA A 192 -33.85 -5.53 2.93
C ALA A 192 -34.90 -4.44 2.66
N ASP A 193 -34.98 -3.90 1.44
CA ASP A 193 -35.99 -2.93 1.03
C ASP A 193 -37.37 -3.58 0.70
N SER A 194 -37.42 -4.90 0.55
CA SER A 194 -38.68 -5.61 0.24
C SER A 194 -39.49 -6.05 1.48
N GLU A 195 -38.95 -5.84 2.70
CA GLU A 195 -39.61 -6.18 3.99
C GLU A 195 -40.14 -4.94 4.74
N ILE A 196 -40.23 -3.77 4.13
CA ILE A 196 -40.88 -2.57 4.64
C ILE A 196 -42.14 -2.28 3.78
#